data_a6ede844e239718f1bd24915af5ad4bc
#
_entry.id   a6ede844e239718f1bd24915af5ad4bc
#
_cell.length_a   1.000
_cell.length_b   1.000
_cell.length_c   1.000
_cell.angle_alpha   90.00
_cell.angle_beta   90.00
_cell.angle_gamma   90.00
#
_symmetry.space_group_name_H-M   'P 1'
#
loop_
_entity.id
_entity.type
_entity.pdbx_description
1 polymer ?
#
loop_
_entity_poly.entity_id
_entity_poly.type
_entity_poly.pdbx_seq_one_letter_code
_entity_poly.pdbx_strand_id
1 'polypeptide(L)'
;MEYKLTYKEYREALKQKKLLGLKCKSCGAVTVPPKMVCRSCASPDLEVLELRGTGRIQTFTTCNVAPEGRESEVPYTILLVELDEGPWLMGNLVGVEPEKATMETLMGKRVKMTESRIFPGDKYSAGEGASPTFVLEN
;
A
#
# COMPACT_ATOMS: atom_id res chain seq x y z
N MET A 1 -12.29 16.35 -15.73
CA MET A 1 -12.08 15.46 -14.57
C MET A 1 -10.85 15.87 -13.79
N GLU A 2 -10.95 15.86 -12.48
CA GLU A 2 -9.84 16.24 -11.61
C GLU A 2 -9.55 15.14 -10.61
N TYR A 3 -8.29 15.06 -10.16
CA TYR A 3 -7.96 14.20 -9.03
C TYR A 3 -8.50 14.82 -7.75
N LYS A 4 -9.35 14.10 -7.03
CA LYS A 4 -9.80 14.51 -5.70
C LYS A 4 -8.69 14.33 -4.67
N LEU A 5 -7.77 13.42 -4.94
CA LEU A 5 -6.61 13.14 -4.13
C LEU A 5 -5.46 12.88 -5.09
N THR A 6 -4.43 13.73 -5.06
CA THR A 6 -3.27 13.53 -5.94
C THR A 6 -2.31 12.50 -5.33
N TYR A 7 -1.46 11.91 -6.17
CA TYR A 7 -0.45 10.98 -5.69
C TYR A 7 0.49 11.67 -4.69
N LYS A 8 0.79 12.94 -4.92
CA LYS A 8 1.63 13.72 -4.00
C LYS A 8 0.99 13.82 -2.62
N GLU A 9 -0.30 14.13 -2.57
CA GLU A 9 -1.04 14.21 -1.30
C GLU A 9 -1.10 12.86 -0.61
N TYR A 10 -1.32 11.79 -1.38
CA TYR A 10 -1.33 10.42 -0.89
C TYR A 10 0.02 10.05 -0.27
N ARG A 11 1.12 10.36 -0.96
CA ARG A 11 2.47 10.09 -0.50
C ARG A 11 2.80 10.89 0.77
N GLU A 12 2.43 12.18 0.80
CA GLU A 12 2.68 13.01 1.99
C GLU A 12 1.91 12.50 3.21
N ALA A 13 0.70 11.99 3.01
CA ALA A 13 -0.07 11.38 4.09
C ALA A 13 0.61 10.11 4.60
N LEU A 14 1.16 9.29 3.70
CA LEU A 14 1.90 8.08 4.09
C LEU A 14 3.09 8.42 5.00
N LYS A 15 3.77 9.53 4.75
CA LYS A 15 4.87 9.98 5.60
C LYS A 15 4.41 10.28 7.01
N GLN A 16 3.14 10.61 7.19
CA GLN A 16 2.53 10.89 8.49
C GLN A 16 1.77 9.69 9.05
N LYS A 17 2.01 8.50 8.49
CA LYS A 17 1.36 7.24 8.89
C LYS A 17 -0.15 7.25 8.65
N LYS A 18 -0.60 8.01 7.66
CA LYS A 18 -2.01 8.09 7.28
C LYS A 18 -2.21 7.47 5.91
N LEU A 19 -3.19 6.59 5.80
CA LEU A 19 -3.54 5.98 4.52
C LEU A 19 -4.82 6.64 4.02
N LEU A 20 -4.70 7.43 2.96
CA LEU A 20 -5.84 8.10 2.36
C LEU A 20 -6.32 7.33 1.14
N GLY A 21 -7.63 7.28 0.97
CA GLY A 21 -8.24 6.66 -0.19
C GLY A 21 -9.41 7.50 -0.65
N LEU A 22 -10.17 6.96 -1.60
CA LEU A 22 -11.31 7.65 -2.19
C LEU A 22 -12.54 6.76 -2.06
N LYS A 23 -13.62 7.32 -1.51
CA LYS A 23 -14.89 6.62 -1.42
C LYS A 23 -15.83 7.14 -2.51
N CYS A 24 -16.41 6.22 -3.27
CA CYS A 24 -17.36 6.56 -4.31
C CYS A 24 -18.70 6.93 -3.70
N LYS A 25 -19.22 8.10 -4.06
CA LYS A 25 -20.54 8.54 -3.60
C LYS A 25 -21.67 7.80 -4.28
N SER A 26 -21.40 7.20 -5.44
CA SER A 26 -22.40 6.48 -6.22
C SER A 26 -22.60 5.04 -5.75
N CYS A 27 -21.51 4.28 -5.59
CA CYS A 27 -21.62 2.85 -5.24
C CYS A 27 -21.01 2.47 -3.89
N GLY A 28 -20.33 3.41 -3.22
CA GLY A 28 -19.75 3.17 -1.90
C GLY A 28 -18.41 2.45 -1.89
N ALA A 29 -17.88 2.05 -3.05
CA ALA A 29 -16.58 1.36 -3.11
C ALA A 29 -15.44 2.31 -2.76
N VAL A 30 -14.39 1.77 -2.14
CA VAL A 30 -13.20 2.52 -1.76
C VAL A 30 -12.07 2.20 -2.74
N THR A 31 -11.38 3.23 -3.21
CA THR A 31 -10.28 3.11 -4.17
C THR A 31 -8.99 3.61 -3.52
N VAL A 32 -7.96 2.78 -3.50
CA VAL A 32 -6.60 3.14 -3.08
C VAL A 32 -5.62 2.27 -3.86
N PRO A 33 -4.51 2.78 -4.37
CA PRO A 33 -4.09 4.18 -4.39
C PRO A 33 -5.05 5.10 -5.16
N PRO A 34 -4.89 6.43 -5.05
CA PRO A 34 -5.86 7.36 -5.64
C PRO A 34 -5.91 7.29 -7.16
N LYS A 35 -7.12 7.45 -7.69
CA LYS A 35 -7.40 7.49 -9.13
C LYS A 35 -8.44 8.58 -9.40
N MET A 36 -8.66 8.88 -10.66
CA MET A 36 -9.65 9.89 -11.04
C MET A 36 -11.08 9.38 -10.98
N VAL A 37 -11.27 8.05 -11.06
CA VAL A 37 -12.59 7.43 -11.09
C VAL A 37 -12.62 6.22 -10.15
N CYS A 38 -13.83 5.83 -9.75
CA CYS A 38 -14.06 4.65 -8.91
C CYS A 38 -13.55 3.38 -9.59
N ARG A 39 -12.88 2.51 -8.83
CA ARG A 39 -12.39 1.22 -9.34
C ARG A 39 -13.50 0.25 -9.72
N SER A 40 -14.69 0.47 -9.20
CA SER A 40 -15.82 -0.45 -9.41
C SER A 40 -16.80 0.05 -10.47
N CYS A 41 -17.29 1.28 -10.36
CA CYS A 41 -18.30 1.81 -11.27
C CYS A 41 -17.82 2.93 -12.18
N ALA A 42 -16.56 3.31 -12.08
CA ALA A 42 -15.92 4.35 -12.89
C ALA A 42 -16.52 5.75 -12.71
N SER A 43 -17.31 6.00 -11.65
CA SER A 43 -17.84 7.33 -11.35
C SER A 43 -16.71 8.27 -10.93
N PRO A 44 -16.72 9.53 -11.38
CA PRO A 44 -15.77 10.54 -10.90
C PRO A 44 -16.20 11.20 -9.58
N ASP A 45 -17.37 10.86 -9.05
CA ASP A 45 -17.91 11.46 -7.85
C ASP A 45 -17.34 10.79 -6.60
N LEU A 46 -16.14 11.21 -6.21
CA LEU A 46 -15.36 10.61 -5.15
C LEU A 46 -15.10 11.60 -4.01
N GLU A 47 -14.95 11.08 -2.80
CA GLU A 47 -14.54 11.88 -1.64
C GLU A 47 -13.35 11.25 -0.94
N VAL A 48 -12.49 12.08 -0.37
CA VAL A 48 -11.29 11.61 0.34
C VAL A 48 -11.70 11.02 1.69
N LEU A 49 -11.07 9.92 2.04
CA LEU A 49 -11.37 9.18 3.26
C LEU A 49 -10.05 8.67 3.86
N GLU A 50 -9.91 8.72 5.17
CA GLU A 50 -8.77 8.12 5.85
C GLU A 50 -9.13 6.67 6.18
N LEU A 51 -8.28 5.74 5.72
CA LEU A 51 -8.46 4.32 6.00
C LEU A 51 -7.73 3.95 7.28
N ARG A 52 -8.17 2.85 7.90
CA ARG A 52 -7.55 2.38 9.16
C ARG A 52 -6.14 1.83 8.96
N GLY A 53 -5.82 1.39 7.74
CA GLY A 53 -4.52 0.78 7.47
C GLY A 53 -4.40 -0.65 7.98
N THR A 54 -5.53 -1.29 8.27
CA THR A 54 -5.56 -2.67 8.75
C THR A 54 -6.20 -3.57 7.70
N GLY A 55 -5.80 -4.82 7.68
CA GLY A 55 -6.34 -5.78 6.71
C GLY A 55 -5.79 -7.16 6.90
N ARG A 56 -5.99 -8.00 5.89
CA ARG A 56 -5.62 -9.40 5.91
C ARG A 56 -4.76 -9.73 4.70
N ILE A 57 -3.69 -10.49 4.90
CA ILE A 57 -2.79 -10.89 3.82
C ILE A 57 -3.52 -11.84 2.87
N GLN A 58 -3.56 -11.46 1.59
CA GLN A 58 -4.14 -12.31 0.53
C GLN A 58 -3.06 -13.10 -0.19
N THR A 59 -1.89 -12.51 -0.39
CA THR A 59 -0.74 -13.20 -0.96
C THR A 59 0.53 -12.44 -0.62
N PHE A 60 1.67 -13.07 -0.87
CA PHE A 60 2.97 -12.44 -0.64
C PHE A 60 4.00 -13.04 -1.57
N THR A 61 5.13 -12.33 -1.71
CA THR A 61 6.30 -12.85 -2.39
C THR A 61 7.55 -12.29 -1.74
N THR A 62 8.63 -13.07 -1.72
CA THR A 62 9.91 -12.60 -1.23
C THR A 62 10.84 -12.37 -2.41
N CYS A 63 11.37 -11.15 -2.51
CA CYS A 63 12.22 -10.74 -3.61
C CYS A 63 13.68 -10.87 -3.20
N ASN A 64 14.46 -11.60 -4.00
CA ASN A 64 15.89 -11.82 -3.75
C ASN A 64 16.77 -11.09 -4.75
N VAL A 65 16.16 -10.46 -5.77
CA VAL A 65 16.88 -9.71 -6.79
C VAL A 65 16.40 -8.27 -6.74
N ALA A 66 17.32 -7.33 -6.62
CA ALA A 66 16.99 -5.91 -6.49
C ALA A 66 17.18 -5.17 -7.81
N PRO A 67 16.41 -4.06 -8.00
CA PRO A 67 16.73 -3.12 -9.07
C PRO A 67 18.10 -2.49 -8.86
N GLU A 68 18.68 -1.97 -9.94
CA GLU A 68 19.96 -1.26 -9.87
C GLU A 68 19.94 -0.18 -8.79
N GLY A 69 20.96 -0.19 -7.95
CA GLY A 69 21.11 0.78 -6.87
C GLY A 69 20.40 0.42 -5.58
N ARG A 70 19.69 -0.72 -5.55
CA ARG A 70 18.92 -1.13 -4.37
C ARG A 70 19.30 -2.52 -3.87
N GLU A 71 20.51 -2.97 -4.19
CA GLU A 71 20.98 -4.31 -3.85
C GLU A 71 21.04 -4.57 -2.34
N SER A 72 21.23 -3.53 -1.55
CA SER A 72 21.26 -3.66 -0.09
C SER A 72 19.88 -3.91 0.53
N GLU A 73 18.82 -3.75 -0.25
CA GLU A 73 17.45 -3.89 0.27
C GLU A 73 16.91 -5.32 0.22
N VAL A 74 17.58 -6.21 -0.54
CA VAL A 74 17.14 -7.60 -0.64
C VAL A 74 17.80 -8.47 0.42
N PRO A 75 17.15 -9.56 0.86
CA PRO A 75 15.79 -9.96 0.47
C PRO A 75 14.73 -9.14 1.20
N TYR A 76 13.59 -8.97 0.56
CA TYR A 76 12.45 -8.29 1.20
C TYR A 76 11.15 -8.98 0.78
N THR A 77 10.11 -8.84 1.60
CA THR A 77 8.82 -9.47 1.35
C THR A 77 7.78 -8.42 1.02
N ILE A 78 7.05 -8.65 -0.08
CA ILE A 78 5.95 -7.80 -0.50
C ILE A 78 4.64 -8.53 -0.21
N LEU A 79 3.68 -7.83 0.38
CA LEU A 79 2.34 -8.35 0.66
C LEU A 79 1.31 -7.74 -0.27
N LEU A 80 0.27 -8.51 -0.56
CA LEU A 80 -0.96 -7.97 -1.10
C LEU A 80 -2.00 -8.12 0.02
N VAL A 81 -2.51 -7.00 0.52
CA VAL A 81 -3.37 -6.93 1.69
C VAL A 81 -4.78 -6.50 1.26
N GLU A 82 -5.80 -7.28 1.67
CA GLU A 82 -7.18 -6.82 1.54
C GLU A 82 -7.48 -5.96 2.76
N LEU A 83 -7.65 -4.67 2.53
CA LEU A 83 -7.95 -3.71 3.59
C LEU A 83 -9.38 -3.91 4.11
N ASP A 84 -9.60 -3.55 5.37
CA ASP A 84 -10.92 -3.71 6.00
C ASP A 84 -12.02 -2.95 5.24
N GLU A 85 -11.66 -1.87 4.54
CA GLU A 85 -12.59 -1.08 3.74
C GLU A 85 -12.85 -1.70 2.35
N GLY A 86 -12.16 -2.77 1.99
CA GLY A 86 -12.42 -3.53 0.77
C GLY A 86 -11.35 -3.56 -0.31
N PRO A 87 -10.63 -2.47 -0.57
CA PRO A 87 -9.61 -2.52 -1.65
C PRO A 87 -8.38 -3.30 -1.23
N TRP A 88 -7.65 -3.79 -2.21
CA TRP A 88 -6.39 -4.50 -1.99
C TRP A 88 -5.23 -3.54 -2.20
N LEU A 89 -4.26 -3.58 -1.32
CA LEU A 89 -3.10 -2.69 -1.36
C LEU A 89 -1.81 -3.49 -1.19
N MET A 90 -0.81 -3.19 -2.03
CA MET A 90 0.53 -3.76 -1.90
C MET A 90 1.36 -2.95 -0.92
N GLY A 91 2.18 -3.65 -0.15
CA GLY A 91 3.12 -3.01 0.75
C GLY A 91 4.20 -3.98 1.20
N ASN A 92 5.22 -3.45 1.85
CA ASN A 92 6.32 -4.27 2.36
C ASN A 92 6.00 -4.81 3.75
N LEU A 93 6.43 -6.04 4.00
CA LEU A 93 6.32 -6.64 5.34
C LEU A 93 7.57 -6.28 6.14
N VAL A 94 7.38 -5.79 7.36
CA VAL A 94 8.47 -5.55 8.30
C VAL A 94 8.21 -6.36 9.57
N GLY A 95 9.27 -6.60 10.34
CA GLY A 95 9.15 -7.36 11.59
C GLY A 95 9.18 -8.86 11.45
N VAL A 96 9.26 -9.37 10.22
CA VAL A 96 9.39 -10.82 9.95
C VAL A 96 10.56 -11.00 9.00
N GLU A 97 11.49 -11.87 9.36
CA GLU A 97 12.64 -12.15 8.50
C GLU A 97 12.17 -12.85 7.23
N PRO A 98 12.73 -12.51 6.05
CA PRO A 98 12.27 -13.10 4.78
C PRO A 98 12.28 -14.62 4.75
N GLU A 99 13.26 -15.27 5.37
CA GLU A 99 13.30 -16.74 5.42
C GLU A 99 12.18 -17.35 6.27
N LYS A 100 11.52 -16.54 7.11
CA LYS A 100 10.38 -16.97 7.92
C LYS A 100 9.03 -16.62 7.28
N ALA A 101 9.06 -15.97 6.12
CA ALA A 101 7.85 -15.59 5.40
C ALA A 101 7.35 -16.79 4.60
N THR A 102 6.45 -17.57 5.20
CA THR A 102 5.89 -18.79 4.61
C THR A 102 4.38 -18.69 4.53
N MET A 103 3.76 -19.59 3.77
CA MET A 103 2.31 -19.65 3.70
C MET A 103 1.68 -19.86 5.07
N GLU A 104 2.30 -20.68 5.89
CA GLU A 104 1.80 -20.99 7.24
C GLU A 104 1.88 -19.79 8.17
N THR A 105 2.92 -18.97 8.04
CA THR A 105 3.14 -17.83 8.93
C THR A 105 2.41 -16.56 8.47
N LEU A 106 2.08 -16.44 7.18
CA LEU A 106 1.55 -15.18 6.63
C LEU A 106 0.13 -15.25 6.08
N MET A 107 -0.23 -16.33 5.35
CA MET A 107 -1.52 -16.35 4.65
C MET A 107 -2.70 -16.19 5.59
N GLY A 108 -3.58 -15.25 5.26
CA GLY A 108 -4.79 -15.00 6.04
C GLY A 108 -4.56 -14.25 7.35
N LYS A 109 -3.34 -13.86 7.66
CA LYS A 109 -3.03 -13.16 8.90
C LYS A 109 -3.41 -11.69 8.82
N ARG A 110 -3.78 -11.14 9.97
CA ARG A 110 -4.09 -9.71 10.08
C ARG A 110 -2.81 -8.90 10.14
N VAL A 111 -2.81 -7.76 9.46
CA VAL A 111 -1.69 -6.82 9.47
C VAL A 111 -2.19 -5.41 9.68
N LYS A 112 -1.29 -4.53 10.13
CA LYS A 112 -1.57 -3.10 10.24
C LYS A 112 -0.42 -2.32 9.62
N MET A 113 -0.76 -1.17 9.04
CA MET A 113 0.22 -0.29 8.44
C MET A 113 1.07 0.35 9.54
N THR A 114 2.36 0.46 9.28
CA THR A 114 3.32 1.13 10.15
C THR A 114 3.99 2.25 9.37
N GLU A 115 5.17 2.68 9.78
CA GLU A 115 5.90 3.75 9.08
C GLU A 115 6.13 3.38 7.63
N SER A 116 5.82 4.32 6.72
CA SER A 116 6.02 4.08 5.31
C SER A 116 7.48 4.16 4.94
N ARG A 117 7.85 3.37 3.94
CA ARG A 117 9.19 3.39 3.39
C ARG A 117 9.27 4.51 2.36
N ILE A 118 10.26 5.40 2.51
CA ILE A 118 10.46 6.54 1.62
C ILE A 118 11.64 6.24 0.71
N PHE A 119 11.44 6.41 -0.60
CA PHE A 119 12.48 6.21 -1.60
C PHE A 119 12.90 7.58 -2.16
N PRO A 120 14.20 7.90 -2.16
CA PRO A 120 14.65 9.11 -2.85
C PRO A 120 14.45 8.95 -4.35
N GLY A 121 14.25 10.05 -5.05
CA GLY A 121 14.13 10.03 -6.49
C GLY A 121 15.43 9.57 -7.16
N ASP A 122 15.32 8.89 -8.29
CA ASP A 122 16.45 8.45 -9.08
C ASP A 122 16.18 8.71 -10.57
N LYS A 123 17.08 8.24 -11.44
CA LYS A 123 16.94 8.50 -12.88
C LYS A 123 15.77 7.80 -13.54
N TYR A 124 15.15 6.85 -12.84
CA TYR A 124 14.03 6.08 -13.35
C TYR A 124 12.69 6.49 -12.74
N SER A 125 12.69 7.37 -11.74
CA SER A 125 11.47 7.76 -11.03
C SER A 125 11.18 9.25 -11.19
N ALA A 126 9.93 9.62 -11.00
CA ALA A 126 9.49 11.01 -11.07
C ALA A 126 9.59 11.70 -9.71
N GLY A 127 10.74 11.54 -9.02
CA GLY A 127 10.98 12.11 -7.72
C GLY A 127 10.82 11.10 -6.58
N GLU A 128 10.66 11.61 -5.37
CA GLU A 128 10.54 10.79 -4.17
C GLU A 128 9.28 9.92 -4.19
N GLY A 129 9.43 8.66 -3.81
CA GLY A 129 8.31 7.73 -3.69
C GLY A 129 8.13 7.28 -2.25
N ALA A 130 6.94 6.76 -1.94
CA ALA A 130 6.65 6.16 -0.65
C ALA A 130 5.88 4.86 -0.85
N SER A 131 6.18 3.89 -0.02
CA SER A 131 5.52 2.59 -0.06
C SER A 131 4.97 2.26 1.33
N PRO A 132 3.71 1.81 1.43
CA PRO A 132 3.19 1.37 2.72
C PRO A 132 3.99 0.18 3.24
N THR A 133 4.14 0.10 4.56
CA THR A 133 4.74 -1.05 5.23
C THR A 133 3.75 -1.58 6.25
N PHE A 134 3.77 -2.90 6.43
CA PHE A 134 2.84 -3.57 7.32
C PHE A 134 3.59 -4.46 8.30
N VAL A 135 3.05 -4.58 9.52
CA VAL A 135 3.52 -5.55 10.53
C VAL A 135 2.38 -6.48 10.86
N LEU A 136 2.71 -7.70 11.30
CA LEU A 136 1.69 -8.64 11.76
C LEU A 136 1.01 -8.05 12.99
N GLU A 137 -0.33 -8.15 13.00
CA GLU A 137 -1.15 -7.71 14.12
C GLU A 137 -1.29 -8.89 15.09
N ASN A 138 -0.95 -8.65 16.35
CA ASN A 138 -1.03 -9.68 17.39
C ASN A 138 -2.36 -9.60 18.15
#